data_c06bcf2966df2b70b74d0eeddd82f154
#
_entry.id   c06bcf2966df2b70b74d0eeddd82f154
#
_cell.length_a   1.000
_cell.length_b   1.000
_cell.length_c   1.000
_cell.angle_alpha   90.00
_cell.angle_beta   90.00
_cell.angle_gamma   90.00
#
_symmetry.space_group_name_H-M   'P 1'
#
loop_
_entity.id
_entity.type
_entity.pdbx_description
1 polymer ?
#
loop_
_entity_poly.entity_id
_entity_poly.type
_entity_poly.pdbx_seq_one_letter_code
_entity_poly.pdbx_strand_id
1 'polypeptide(L)'
;MLYEPTYKGKITVPDNPIQIADAALYLMKAQPDLKITDPYELNQAQFDAAVKLLKQQKPLVKKYWALASDEIDLFKNGDAVIGASWPYQTNTLIAAKAPVKDMIPSEGATGWADTWMLAKGSKHPNCAYEWMKWVSTPKVQAQQAIYFGETPANTKACAEMDKLSKGSCAQYHGDAPASYFNSIKFWKTPVADCGNGKTDCMDYNAWQKAWTEIKG
;
A
#
# COMPACT_ATOMS: atom_id res chain seq x y z
N MET A 1 -9.39 11.95 6.81
CA MET A 1 -10.19 11.06 7.70
C MET A 1 -9.31 10.27 8.67
N LEU A 2 -8.20 9.66 8.25
CA LEU A 2 -7.29 8.90 9.15
C LEU A 2 -6.61 9.74 10.25
N TYR A 3 -6.72 11.05 10.18
CA TYR A 3 -6.15 12.01 11.15
C TYR A 3 -7.23 12.81 11.91
N GLU A 4 -8.51 12.43 11.77
CA GLU A 4 -9.63 13.18 12.35
C GLU A 4 -10.00 12.66 13.74
N PRO A 5 -10.02 13.53 14.78
CA PRO A 5 -10.35 13.13 16.16
C PRO A 5 -11.74 12.48 16.32
N THR A 6 -12.67 12.76 15.42
CA THR A 6 -14.02 12.16 15.39
C THR A 6 -13.98 10.62 15.36
N TYR A 7 -12.91 10.05 14.79
CA TYR A 7 -12.76 8.59 14.67
C TYR A 7 -11.85 7.99 15.74
N LYS A 8 -11.66 8.69 16.88
CA LYS A 8 -10.80 8.20 17.96
C LYS A 8 -11.15 6.79 18.41
N GLY A 9 -10.15 5.90 18.40
CA GLY A 9 -10.31 4.50 18.77
C GLY A 9 -11.07 3.65 17.74
N LYS A 10 -11.29 4.17 16.51
CA LYS A 10 -12.00 3.50 15.42
C LYS A 10 -11.18 3.43 14.11
N ILE A 11 -9.93 3.83 14.16
CA ILE A 11 -9.00 3.78 13.02
C ILE A 11 -8.11 2.54 13.12
N THR A 12 -7.83 1.91 12.01
CA THR A 12 -6.81 0.85 11.92
C THR A 12 -5.92 1.06 10.69
N VAL A 13 -4.62 0.83 10.84
CA VAL A 13 -3.61 1.01 9.79
C VAL A 13 -2.55 -0.08 9.89
N PRO A 14 -1.81 -0.38 8.80
CA PRO A 14 -0.74 -1.39 8.82
C PRO A 14 0.34 -1.08 9.87
N ASP A 15 0.85 -2.12 10.51
CA ASP A 15 2.07 -2.05 11.33
C ASP A 15 3.31 -2.05 10.43
N ASN A 16 3.58 -0.92 9.78
CA ASN A 16 4.68 -0.81 8.83
C ASN A 16 5.23 0.64 8.81
N PRO A 17 6.58 0.84 8.83
CA PRO A 17 7.21 2.16 8.70
C PRO A 17 6.78 2.95 7.47
N ILE A 18 6.26 2.28 6.43
CA ILE A 18 5.75 2.93 5.21
C ILE A 18 4.60 3.90 5.48
N GLN A 19 3.95 3.82 6.66
CA GLN A 19 2.96 4.79 7.09
C GLN A 19 3.51 6.23 7.15
N ILE A 20 4.83 6.38 7.23
CA ILE A 20 5.50 7.68 7.15
C ILE A 20 5.32 8.27 5.73
N ALA A 21 5.38 7.42 4.68
CA ALA A 21 5.09 7.84 3.32
C ALA A 21 3.61 8.22 3.13
N ASP A 22 2.68 7.48 3.74
CA ASP A 22 1.25 7.82 3.70
C ASP A 22 0.97 9.18 4.36
N ALA A 23 1.64 9.44 5.49
CA ALA A 23 1.58 10.74 6.15
C ALA A 23 2.19 11.86 5.31
N ALA A 24 3.33 11.60 4.67
CA ALA A 24 3.98 12.54 3.77
C ALA A 24 3.11 12.86 2.54
N LEU A 25 2.48 11.84 1.95
CA LEU A 25 1.54 11.99 0.83
C LEU A 25 0.35 12.89 1.20
N TYR A 26 -0.21 12.72 2.40
CA TYR A 26 -1.23 13.62 2.92
C TYR A 26 -0.70 15.05 3.06
N LEU A 27 0.52 15.21 3.62
CA LEU A 27 1.14 16.52 3.86
C LEU A 27 1.50 17.26 2.55
N MET A 28 1.78 16.55 1.46
CA MET A 28 1.99 17.17 0.14
C MET A 28 0.83 18.09 -0.24
N LYS A 29 -0.38 17.75 0.16
CA LYS A 29 -1.58 18.52 -0.13
C LYS A 29 -2.00 19.43 1.02
N ALA A 30 -1.92 18.93 2.25
CA ALA A 30 -2.36 19.66 3.45
C ALA A 30 -1.40 20.76 3.90
N GLN A 31 -0.10 20.61 3.59
CA GLN A 31 0.97 21.55 3.94
C GLN A 31 1.95 21.74 2.77
N PRO A 32 1.53 22.38 1.67
CA PRO A 32 2.35 22.51 0.45
C PRO A 32 3.66 23.28 0.67
N ASP A 33 3.74 24.11 1.70
CA ASP A 33 4.96 24.82 2.08
C ASP A 33 6.12 23.90 2.49
N LEU A 34 5.83 22.64 2.84
CA LEU A 34 6.85 21.62 3.07
C LEU A 34 7.58 21.21 1.79
N LYS A 35 7.00 21.51 0.61
CA LYS A 35 7.60 21.22 -0.72
C LYS A 35 8.00 19.74 -0.87
N ILE A 36 7.21 18.81 -0.32
CA ILE A 36 7.41 17.39 -0.51
C ILE A 36 7.06 17.05 -1.96
N THR A 37 7.97 16.47 -2.72
CA THR A 37 7.80 16.07 -4.12
C THR A 37 7.64 14.55 -4.29
N ASP A 38 8.31 13.79 -3.40
CA ASP A 38 8.23 12.33 -3.34
C ASP A 38 8.05 11.91 -1.86
N PRO A 39 7.01 11.12 -1.53
CA PRO A 39 6.74 10.73 -0.14
C PRO A 39 7.81 9.79 0.46
N TYR A 40 8.72 9.26 -0.36
CA TYR A 40 9.81 8.38 0.08
C TYR A 40 11.17 9.09 0.20
N GLU A 41 11.28 10.30 -0.34
CA GLU A 41 12.51 11.10 -0.38
C GLU A 41 12.32 12.33 0.53
N LEU A 42 12.35 12.11 1.84
CA LEU A 42 12.06 13.16 2.84
C LEU A 42 13.34 13.66 3.48
N ASN A 43 13.61 14.97 3.40
CA ASN A 43 14.62 15.60 4.25
C ASN A 43 14.16 15.62 5.72
N GLN A 44 15.06 16.01 6.62
CA GLN A 44 14.78 15.99 8.08
C GLN A 44 13.47 16.74 8.43
N ALA A 45 13.26 17.95 7.92
CA ALA A 45 12.08 18.75 8.27
C ALA A 45 10.77 18.13 7.76
N GLN A 46 10.78 17.56 6.54
CA GLN A 46 9.63 16.87 5.93
C GLN A 46 9.32 15.56 6.70
N PHE A 47 10.36 14.83 7.04
CA PHE A 47 10.26 13.61 7.82
C PHE A 47 9.70 13.88 9.23
N ASP A 48 10.21 14.89 9.92
CA ASP A 48 9.74 15.27 11.26
C ASP A 48 8.26 15.69 11.23
N ALA A 49 7.82 16.37 10.18
CA ALA A 49 6.42 16.72 9.99
C ALA A 49 5.53 15.48 9.82
N ALA A 50 5.97 14.50 9.03
CA ALA A 50 5.25 13.24 8.85
C ALA A 50 5.18 12.41 10.15
N VAL A 51 6.30 12.29 10.86
CA VAL A 51 6.37 11.62 12.16
C VAL A 51 5.48 12.32 13.20
N LYS A 52 5.48 13.64 13.24
CA LYS A 52 4.60 14.41 14.13
C LYS A 52 3.13 14.12 13.85
N LEU A 53 2.73 14.08 12.57
CA LEU A 53 1.36 13.75 12.19
C LEU A 53 0.96 12.34 12.64
N LEU A 54 1.85 11.35 12.48
CA LEU A 54 1.59 9.98 12.95
C LEU A 54 1.53 9.87 14.48
N LYS A 55 2.36 10.63 15.21
CA LYS A 55 2.25 10.73 16.67
C LYS A 55 0.90 11.34 17.12
N GLN A 56 0.36 12.27 16.34
CA GLN A 56 -1.00 12.80 16.57
C GLN A 56 -2.09 11.78 16.20
N GLN A 57 -1.87 10.92 15.20
CA GLN A 57 -2.78 9.86 14.82
C GLN A 57 -2.83 8.72 15.86
N LYS A 58 -1.70 8.40 16.51
CA LYS A 58 -1.58 7.26 17.44
C LYS A 58 -2.76 7.12 18.42
N PRO A 59 -3.20 8.16 19.16
CA PRO A 59 -4.32 8.03 20.08
C PRO A 59 -5.68 7.79 19.40
N LEU A 60 -5.75 7.92 18.08
CA LEU A 60 -6.96 7.65 17.28
C LEU A 60 -7.00 6.20 16.80
N VAL A 61 -5.86 5.53 16.74
CA VAL A 61 -5.70 4.16 16.22
C VAL A 61 -6.19 3.16 17.26
N LYS A 62 -7.10 2.27 16.87
CA LYS A 62 -7.56 1.13 17.65
C LYS A 62 -6.50 0.03 17.71
N LYS A 63 -5.93 -0.29 16.55
CA LYS A 63 -4.89 -1.32 16.40
C LYS A 63 -4.07 -1.05 15.14
N TYR A 64 -2.76 -1.20 15.26
CA TYR A 64 -1.87 -1.42 14.12
C TYR A 64 -1.97 -2.90 13.73
N TRP A 65 -2.43 -3.19 12.51
CA TRP A 65 -2.61 -4.57 12.07
C TRP A 65 -1.34 -5.10 11.38
N ALA A 66 -0.97 -6.33 11.70
CA ALA A 66 0.16 -7.03 11.08
C ALA A 66 -0.31 -8.12 10.11
N LEU A 67 -1.46 -8.74 10.38
CA LEU A 67 -2.08 -9.74 9.52
C LEU A 67 -3.37 -9.19 8.90
N ALA A 68 -3.64 -9.56 7.65
CA ALA A 68 -4.87 -9.17 6.97
C ALA A 68 -6.14 -9.57 7.77
N SER A 69 -6.11 -10.73 8.45
CA SER A 69 -7.18 -11.19 9.33
C SER A 69 -7.47 -10.22 10.48
N ASP A 70 -6.45 -9.58 11.05
CA ASP A 70 -6.64 -8.62 12.13
C ASP A 70 -7.55 -7.46 11.70
N GLU A 71 -7.28 -6.90 10.53
CA GLU A 71 -8.07 -5.80 9.99
C GLU A 71 -9.49 -6.24 9.64
N ILE A 72 -9.62 -7.41 8.97
CA ILE A 72 -10.92 -7.99 8.60
C ILE A 72 -11.79 -8.16 9.83
N ASP A 73 -11.24 -8.69 10.92
CA ASP A 73 -12.00 -8.91 12.17
C ASP A 73 -12.39 -7.59 12.84
N LEU A 74 -11.52 -6.58 12.84
CA LEU A 74 -11.84 -5.25 13.37
C LEU A 74 -13.04 -4.62 12.66
N PHE A 75 -13.11 -4.73 11.33
CA PHE A 75 -14.26 -4.21 10.57
C PHE A 75 -15.52 -5.05 10.78
N LYS A 76 -15.42 -6.38 10.77
CA LYS A 76 -16.56 -7.27 11.01
C LYS A 76 -17.21 -7.04 12.38
N ASN A 77 -16.39 -6.80 13.39
CA ASN A 77 -16.85 -6.58 14.77
C ASN A 77 -17.30 -5.13 15.04
N GLY A 78 -17.10 -4.20 14.07
CA GLY A 78 -17.38 -2.78 14.27
C GLY A 78 -16.40 -2.08 15.22
N ASP A 79 -15.25 -2.70 15.47
CA ASP A 79 -14.16 -2.12 16.26
C ASP A 79 -13.42 -1.01 15.50
N ALA A 80 -13.32 -1.15 14.20
CA ALA A 80 -12.83 -0.11 13.29
C ALA A 80 -13.93 0.30 12.29
N VAL A 81 -13.92 1.57 11.88
CA VAL A 81 -14.84 2.12 10.86
C VAL A 81 -14.08 2.78 9.70
N ILE A 82 -12.78 3.05 9.88
CA ILE A 82 -11.88 3.58 8.87
C ILE A 82 -10.54 2.83 8.98
N GLY A 83 -9.95 2.48 7.84
CA GLY A 83 -8.65 1.83 7.81
C GLY A 83 -7.86 2.18 6.55
N ALA A 84 -6.54 1.97 6.62
CA ALA A 84 -5.71 1.83 5.44
C ALA A 84 -5.63 0.33 5.12
N SER A 85 -6.27 -0.06 4.02
CA SER A 85 -6.58 -1.44 3.66
C SER A 85 -5.97 -1.79 2.31
N TRP A 86 -5.72 -3.07 2.10
CA TRP A 86 -5.36 -3.60 0.78
C TRP A 86 -6.59 -4.20 0.08
N PRO A 87 -6.58 -4.33 -1.24
CA PRO A 87 -7.71 -4.90 -1.98
C PRO A 87 -8.16 -6.27 -1.48
N TYR A 88 -7.23 -7.10 -0.98
CA TYR A 88 -7.55 -8.41 -0.40
C TYR A 88 -8.54 -8.32 0.78
N GLN A 89 -8.28 -7.44 1.77
CA GLN A 89 -9.15 -7.29 2.92
C GLN A 89 -10.51 -6.71 2.52
N THR A 90 -10.50 -5.67 1.68
CA THR A 90 -11.74 -5.05 1.19
C THR A 90 -12.61 -6.05 0.44
N ASN A 91 -12.03 -6.81 -0.49
CA ASN A 91 -12.76 -7.82 -1.25
C ASN A 91 -13.28 -8.95 -0.37
N THR A 92 -12.52 -9.37 0.64
CA THR A 92 -12.95 -10.37 1.63
C THR A 92 -14.14 -9.86 2.46
N LEU A 93 -14.10 -8.60 2.88
CA LEU A 93 -15.19 -7.97 3.63
C LEU A 93 -16.46 -7.82 2.77
N ILE A 94 -16.31 -7.38 1.52
CA ILE A 94 -17.43 -7.26 0.56
C ILE A 94 -18.07 -8.63 0.29
N ALA A 95 -17.24 -9.66 0.06
CA ALA A 95 -17.74 -11.04 -0.12
C ALA A 95 -18.50 -11.56 1.13
N ALA A 96 -18.09 -11.15 2.32
CA ALA A 96 -18.79 -11.42 3.56
C ALA A 96 -20.00 -10.52 3.81
N LYS A 97 -20.38 -9.66 2.85
CA LYS A 97 -21.50 -8.70 2.94
C LYS A 97 -21.34 -7.68 4.09
N ALA A 98 -20.10 -7.39 4.49
CA ALA A 98 -19.84 -6.29 5.40
C ALA A 98 -20.15 -4.94 4.72
N PRO A 99 -20.69 -3.95 5.46
CA PRO A 99 -21.05 -2.65 4.88
C PRO A 99 -19.80 -1.75 4.73
N VAL A 100 -18.85 -2.18 3.90
CA VAL A 100 -17.59 -1.48 3.64
C VAL A 100 -17.49 -1.06 2.19
N LYS A 101 -16.71 -0.02 1.94
CA LYS A 101 -16.33 0.46 0.61
C LYS A 101 -14.90 1.00 0.69
N ASP A 102 -14.11 0.69 -0.32
CA ASP A 102 -12.79 1.30 -0.52
C ASP A 102 -12.84 2.55 -1.40
N MET A 103 -11.81 3.35 -1.28
CA MET A 103 -11.58 4.50 -2.13
C MET A 103 -10.10 4.89 -2.09
N ILE A 104 -9.60 5.41 -3.20
CA ILE A 104 -8.34 6.14 -3.20
C ILE A 104 -8.65 7.60 -2.81
N PRO A 105 -8.03 8.13 -1.75
CA PRO A 105 -8.21 9.53 -1.34
C PRO A 105 -7.77 10.50 -2.45
N SER A 106 -8.23 11.74 -2.37
CA SER A 106 -7.83 12.79 -3.31
C SER A 106 -6.33 13.13 -3.25
N GLU A 107 -5.67 12.76 -2.17
CA GLU A 107 -4.22 12.87 -1.96
C GLU A 107 -3.46 11.77 -2.71
N GLY A 108 -4.13 10.72 -3.13
CA GLY A 108 -3.55 9.49 -3.66
C GLY A 108 -3.39 8.42 -2.59
N ALA A 109 -2.74 7.33 -2.96
CA ALA A 109 -2.40 6.23 -2.07
C ALA A 109 -0.97 5.76 -2.32
N THR A 110 -0.38 5.09 -1.34
CA THR A 110 0.84 4.30 -1.57
C THR A 110 0.47 2.89 -1.99
N GLY A 111 1.36 2.22 -2.70
CA GLY A 111 1.15 0.85 -3.14
C GLY A 111 2.46 0.16 -3.48
N TRP A 112 2.42 -1.15 -3.73
CA TRP A 112 3.61 -1.90 -4.11
C TRP A 112 3.34 -2.79 -5.32
N ALA A 113 4.40 -3.36 -5.87
CA ALA A 113 4.33 -4.39 -6.89
C ALA A 113 5.20 -5.57 -6.47
N ASP A 114 4.59 -6.76 -6.41
CA ASP A 114 5.33 -8.00 -6.21
C ASP A 114 6.06 -8.38 -7.49
N THR A 115 7.33 -8.78 -7.36
CA THR A 115 8.20 -9.06 -8.49
C THR A 115 8.91 -10.39 -8.35
N TRP A 116 9.05 -11.09 -9.47
CA TRP A 116 9.94 -12.24 -9.57
C TRP A 116 11.37 -11.78 -9.83
N MET A 117 12.30 -12.26 -9.05
CA MET A 117 13.71 -11.90 -9.17
C MET A 117 14.61 -13.11 -9.32
N LEU A 118 15.67 -12.98 -10.13
CA LEU A 118 16.72 -13.98 -10.22
C LEU A 118 17.79 -13.69 -9.17
N ALA A 119 18.02 -14.64 -8.26
CA ALA A 119 19.06 -14.49 -7.24
C ALA A 119 20.45 -14.45 -7.90
N LYS A 120 21.31 -13.55 -7.41
CA LYS A 120 22.72 -13.47 -7.83
C LYS A 120 23.40 -14.81 -7.58
N GLY A 121 24.04 -15.37 -8.62
CA GLY A 121 24.73 -16.66 -8.53
C GLY A 121 23.81 -17.88 -8.66
N SER A 122 22.57 -17.71 -9.11
CA SER A 122 21.69 -18.83 -9.46
C SER A 122 22.39 -19.76 -10.46
N LYS A 123 22.39 -21.07 -10.18
CA LYS A 123 22.96 -22.10 -11.06
C LYS A 123 22.04 -22.48 -12.22
N HIS A 124 20.76 -22.07 -12.15
CA HIS A 124 19.73 -22.44 -13.12
C HIS A 124 18.94 -21.23 -13.62
N PRO A 125 19.62 -20.20 -14.22
CA PRO A 125 18.96 -18.98 -14.65
C PRO A 125 17.90 -19.22 -15.73
N ASN A 126 18.13 -20.19 -16.63
CA ASN A 126 17.17 -20.50 -17.70
C ASN A 126 15.84 -21.04 -17.13
N CYS A 127 15.89 -21.90 -16.09
CA CYS A 127 14.67 -22.38 -15.43
C CYS A 127 13.90 -21.22 -14.77
N ALA A 128 14.61 -20.28 -14.16
CA ALA A 128 13.97 -19.11 -13.57
C ALA A 128 13.31 -18.21 -14.63
N TYR A 129 13.95 -18.01 -15.78
CA TYR A 129 13.35 -17.24 -16.88
C TYR A 129 12.13 -17.95 -17.49
N GLU A 130 12.18 -19.28 -17.68
CA GLU A 130 11.00 -20.02 -18.14
C GLU A 130 9.86 -19.96 -17.12
N TRP A 131 10.16 -20.01 -15.83
CA TRP A 131 9.18 -19.79 -14.77
C TRP A 131 8.55 -18.39 -14.86
N MET A 132 9.38 -17.33 -14.90
CA MET A 132 8.90 -15.95 -15.02
C MET A 132 8.03 -15.74 -16.25
N LYS A 133 8.42 -16.33 -17.38
CA LYS A 133 7.65 -16.30 -18.61
C LYS A 133 6.30 -17.00 -18.48
N TRP A 134 6.28 -18.15 -17.85
CA TRP A 134 5.04 -18.91 -17.62
C TRP A 134 4.09 -18.18 -16.67
N VAL A 135 4.58 -17.70 -15.51
CA VAL A 135 3.75 -16.99 -14.53
C VAL A 135 3.24 -15.65 -15.04
N SER A 136 3.90 -15.07 -16.05
CA SER A 136 3.48 -13.82 -16.70
C SER A 136 2.43 -14.02 -17.80
N THR A 137 2.04 -15.28 -18.09
CA THR A 137 0.99 -15.54 -19.09
C THR A 137 -0.38 -15.10 -18.58
N PRO A 138 -1.30 -14.65 -19.45
CA PRO A 138 -2.62 -14.15 -19.05
C PRO A 138 -3.41 -15.13 -18.17
N LYS A 139 -3.41 -16.42 -18.53
CA LYS A 139 -4.12 -17.46 -17.78
C LYS A 139 -3.58 -17.67 -16.38
N VAL A 140 -2.26 -17.69 -16.21
CA VAL A 140 -1.63 -17.91 -14.91
C VAL A 140 -1.75 -16.67 -14.05
N GLN A 141 -1.53 -15.47 -14.60
CA GLN A 141 -1.75 -14.23 -13.85
C GLN A 141 -3.19 -14.04 -13.40
N ALA A 142 -4.16 -14.44 -14.20
CA ALA A 142 -5.57 -14.43 -13.79
C ALA A 142 -5.82 -15.28 -12.54
N GLN A 143 -5.24 -16.49 -12.50
CA GLN A 143 -5.35 -17.37 -11.34
C GLN A 143 -4.65 -16.78 -10.11
N GLN A 144 -3.44 -16.24 -10.28
CA GLN A 144 -2.69 -15.60 -9.20
C GLN A 144 -3.42 -14.38 -8.64
N ALA A 145 -3.89 -13.48 -9.51
CA ALA A 145 -4.59 -12.26 -9.12
C ALA A 145 -5.84 -12.56 -8.28
N ILE A 146 -6.65 -13.55 -8.69
CA ILE A 146 -7.84 -13.94 -7.93
C ILE A 146 -7.48 -14.64 -6.62
N TYR A 147 -6.50 -15.54 -6.63
CA TYR A 147 -6.10 -16.31 -5.45
C TYR A 147 -5.43 -15.43 -4.38
N PHE A 148 -4.54 -14.54 -4.81
CA PHE A 148 -3.77 -13.67 -3.92
C PHE A 148 -4.50 -12.36 -3.56
N GLY A 149 -5.42 -11.92 -4.41
CA GLY A 149 -6.20 -10.71 -4.19
C GLY A 149 -5.50 -9.44 -4.67
N GLU A 150 -4.81 -9.50 -5.81
CA GLU A 150 -4.01 -8.40 -6.36
C GLU A 150 -4.43 -8.03 -7.79
N THR A 151 -4.01 -6.84 -8.24
CA THR A 151 -4.18 -6.41 -9.62
C THR A 151 -3.20 -7.14 -10.54
N PRO A 152 -3.63 -7.77 -11.66
CA PRO A 152 -2.70 -8.42 -12.58
C PRO A 152 -1.84 -7.40 -13.32
N ALA A 153 -0.54 -7.66 -13.45
CA ALA A 153 0.35 -6.82 -14.25
C ALA A 153 0.12 -6.99 -15.77
N ASN A 154 -0.36 -8.16 -16.19
CA ASN A 154 -0.70 -8.44 -17.58
C ASN A 154 -2.17 -8.10 -17.85
N THR A 155 -2.42 -7.00 -18.56
CA THR A 155 -3.80 -6.53 -18.88
C THR A 155 -4.63 -7.55 -19.66
N LYS A 156 -4.00 -8.49 -20.39
CA LYS A 156 -4.69 -9.59 -21.07
C LYS A 156 -5.23 -10.64 -20.09
N ALA A 157 -4.86 -10.60 -18.81
CA ALA A 157 -5.39 -11.48 -17.78
C ALA A 157 -6.87 -11.24 -17.50
N CYS A 158 -7.39 -10.03 -17.75
CA CYS A 158 -8.78 -9.66 -17.50
C CYS A 158 -9.81 -10.62 -18.12
N ALA A 159 -9.64 -10.97 -19.39
CA ALA A 159 -10.54 -11.92 -20.06
C ALA A 159 -10.50 -13.32 -19.43
N GLU A 160 -9.34 -13.73 -18.90
CA GLU A 160 -9.21 -15.00 -18.21
C GLU A 160 -9.76 -14.94 -16.77
N MET A 161 -9.59 -13.80 -16.08
CA MET A 161 -10.18 -13.57 -14.77
C MET A 161 -11.71 -13.68 -14.81
N ASP A 162 -12.36 -13.04 -15.76
CA ASP A 162 -13.81 -13.05 -15.89
C ASP A 162 -14.39 -14.41 -16.29
N LYS A 163 -13.59 -15.28 -16.93
CA LYS A 163 -13.96 -16.69 -17.13
C LYS A 163 -13.93 -17.49 -15.82
N LEU A 164 -13.01 -17.18 -14.91
CA LEU A 164 -12.88 -17.84 -13.62
C LEU A 164 -13.93 -17.34 -12.62
N SER A 165 -14.15 -16.03 -12.61
CA SER A 165 -15.13 -15.36 -11.74
C SER A 165 -15.61 -14.09 -12.41
N LYS A 166 -16.89 -14.07 -12.80
CA LYS A 166 -17.50 -12.94 -13.51
C LYS A 166 -17.35 -11.64 -12.73
N GLY A 167 -16.79 -10.62 -13.38
CA GLY A 167 -16.56 -9.30 -12.79
C GLY A 167 -15.26 -9.17 -11.97
N SER A 168 -14.45 -10.24 -11.88
CA SER A 168 -13.23 -10.20 -11.10
C SER A 168 -12.16 -9.26 -11.69
N CYS A 169 -12.14 -9.04 -13.01
CA CYS A 169 -11.24 -8.06 -13.60
C CYS A 169 -11.46 -6.66 -13.01
N ALA A 170 -12.70 -6.19 -13.00
CA ALA A 170 -13.06 -4.89 -12.41
C ALA A 170 -12.83 -4.87 -10.89
N GLN A 171 -13.19 -5.96 -10.19
CA GLN A 171 -13.02 -6.09 -8.75
C GLN A 171 -11.55 -5.94 -8.31
N TYR A 172 -10.61 -6.45 -9.10
CA TYR A 172 -9.17 -6.35 -8.84
C TYR A 172 -8.48 -5.25 -9.65
N HIS A 173 -9.23 -4.30 -10.19
CA HIS A 173 -8.73 -3.14 -10.94
C HIS A 173 -7.87 -3.48 -12.16
N GLY A 174 -8.04 -4.68 -12.75
CA GLY A 174 -7.27 -5.12 -13.90
C GLY A 174 -7.55 -4.33 -15.19
N ASP A 175 -8.73 -3.70 -15.30
CA ASP A 175 -9.20 -2.82 -16.37
C ASP A 175 -9.22 -1.34 -15.98
N ALA A 176 -8.64 -0.99 -14.82
CA ALA A 176 -8.63 0.39 -14.35
C ALA A 176 -7.87 1.31 -15.32
N PRO A 177 -8.33 2.55 -15.50
CA PRO A 177 -7.67 3.51 -16.37
C PRO A 177 -6.32 3.94 -15.81
N ALA A 178 -5.44 4.45 -16.67
CA ALA A 178 -4.11 4.93 -16.27
C ALA A 178 -4.17 5.99 -15.14
N SER A 179 -5.24 6.80 -15.09
CA SER A 179 -5.44 7.80 -14.02
C SER A 179 -5.54 7.16 -12.63
N TYR A 180 -6.08 5.95 -12.52
CA TYR A 180 -6.11 5.19 -11.27
C TYR A 180 -4.69 4.90 -10.78
N PHE A 181 -3.85 4.33 -11.65
CA PHE A 181 -2.47 3.98 -11.29
C PHE A 181 -1.59 5.20 -11.07
N ASN A 182 -1.85 6.32 -11.77
CA ASN A 182 -1.13 7.59 -11.57
C ASN A 182 -1.37 8.21 -10.17
N SER A 183 -2.48 7.84 -9.52
CA SER A 183 -2.78 8.27 -8.15
C SER A 183 -2.06 7.43 -7.09
N ILE A 184 -1.40 6.33 -7.50
CA ILE A 184 -0.67 5.44 -6.61
C ILE A 184 0.83 5.77 -6.66
N LYS A 185 1.44 6.01 -5.50
CA LYS A 185 2.88 6.16 -5.34
C LYS A 185 3.48 4.81 -4.94
N PHE A 186 4.13 4.16 -5.92
CA PHE A 186 4.74 2.86 -5.68
C PHE A 186 5.90 2.95 -4.69
N TRP A 187 5.94 2.01 -3.78
CA TRP A 187 6.92 1.95 -2.70
C TRP A 187 8.35 1.95 -3.24
N LYS A 188 9.15 2.80 -2.61
CA LYS A 188 10.60 2.84 -2.74
C LYS A 188 11.22 2.60 -1.37
N THR A 189 12.39 1.98 -1.31
CA THR A 189 13.17 1.96 -0.08
C THR A 189 13.73 3.36 0.15
N PRO A 190 13.41 4.02 1.27
CA PRO A 190 14.01 5.31 1.61
C PRO A 190 15.53 5.19 1.76
N VAL A 191 16.25 6.05 1.07
CA VAL A 191 17.71 6.12 1.07
C VAL A 191 18.17 7.55 1.33
N ALA A 192 19.41 7.71 1.78
CA ALA A 192 19.97 9.05 2.08
C ALA A 192 20.09 9.93 0.81
N ASP A 193 20.26 9.33 -0.37
CA ASP A 193 20.26 10.03 -1.65
C ASP A 193 18.83 10.43 -2.02
N CYS A 194 18.56 11.73 -2.05
CA CYS A 194 17.26 12.29 -2.43
C CYS A 194 16.99 12.32 -3.94
N GLY A 195 17.80 11.64 -4.78
CA GLY A 195 17.63 11.65 -6.24
C GLY A 195 17.91 13.00 -6.94
N ASN A 196 18.32 14.02 -6.19
CA ASN A 196 18.59 15.38 -6.67
C ASN A 196 20.05 15.83 -6.46
N GLY A 197 20.97 14.88 -6.23
CA GLY A 197 22.37 15.12 -5.92
C GLY A 197 22.64 15.53 -4.47
N LYS A 198 21.64 15.45 -3.59
CA LYS A 198 21.76 15.65 -2.15
C LYS A 198 21.66 14.33 -1.40
N THR A 199 22.30 14.26 -0.24
CA THR A 199 22.33 13.10 0.66
C THR A 199 21.78 13.46 2.04
N ASP A 200 20.69 14.25 2.06
CA ASP A 200 20.05 14.77 3.27
C ASP A 200 18.67 14.16 3.53
N CYS A 201 18.30 13.12 2.78
CA CYS A 201 17.09 12.35 3.01
C CYS A 201 17.26 11.33 4.13
N MET A 202 16.16 11.07 4.81
CA MET A 202 16.11 10.08 5.89
C MET A 202 16.02 8.67 5.32
N ASP A 203 17.01 7.83 5.64
CA ASP A 203 17.09 6.45 5.18
C ASP A 203 16.11 5.51 5.89
N TYR A 204 16.01 4.28 5.42
CA TYR A 204 15.09 3.28 5.98
C TYR A 204 15.37 2.95 7.45
N ASN A 205 16.61 3.03 7.92
CA ASN A 205 16.95 2.81 9.34
C ASN A 205 16.32 3.91 10.21
N ALA A 206 16.38 5.16 9.76
CA ALA A 206 15.72 6.27 10.43
C ALA A 206 14.20 6.09 10.47
N TRP A 207 13.61 5.60 9.37
CA TRP A 207 12.17 5.29 9.30
C TRP A 207 11.76 4.19 10.28
N GLN A 208 12.51 3.09 10.36
CA GLN A 208 12.24 2.00 11.29
C GLN A 208 12.34 2.48 12.75
N LYS A 209 13.36 3.29 13.08
CA LYS A 209 13.51 3.86 14.41
C LYS A 209 12.33 4.76 14.78
N ALA A 210 11.97 5.69 13.90
CA ALA A 210 10.83 6.59 14.12
C ALA A 210 9.52 5.83 14.25
N TRP A 211 9.30 4.77 13.44
CA TRP A 211 8.12 3.93 13.54
C TRP A 211 8.01 3.23 14.90
N THR A 212 9.13 2.72 15.41
CA THR A 212 9.18 2.13 16.76
C THR A 212 8.81 3.18 17.82
N GLU A 213 9.32 4.41 17.72
CA GLU A 213 8.98 5.50 18.64
C GLU A 213 7.52 5.95 18.53
N ILE A 214 6.92 5.91 17.32
CA ILE A 214 5.52 6.25 17.10
C ILE A 214 4.61 5.24 17.82
N LYS A 215 4.92 3.97 17.71
CA LYS A 215 4.11 2.92 18.35
C LYS A 215 4.28 2.88 19.86
N GLY A 216 5.47 3.12 20.38
CA GLY A 216 5.84 3.11 21.81
C GLY A 216 6.18 1.74 22.31
#